data_d8b188e97915ddbbc0c4d4010d84ad1a
#
_entry.id   d8b188e97915ddbbc0c4d4010d84ad1a
#
_cell.length_a   1.000
_cell.length_b   1.000
_cell.length_c   1.000
_cell.angle_alpha   90.00
_cell.angle_beta   90.00
_cell.angle_gamma   90.00
#
_symmetry.space_group_name_H-M   'P 1'
#
loop_
_entity.id
_entity.type
_entity.pdbx_description
1 polymer ?
#
loop_
_entity_poly.entity_id
_entity_poly.type
_entity_poly.pdbx_seq_one_letter_code
_entity_poly.pdbx_strand_id
1 'polypeptide(L)'
;MLLLNASGCLDALTAPDIARSLDAFVTKTITPLPREGNTPPRIAETAHGMLNAIGLANPGRERFLHDHLPRLRELGIPLWVSVGGFCASDYADTCAALEDIEAIELNLSCPNVDEAADSAAEIVAACRRATSLPLYAKLSAAHADIAAVARAVAAAGADGLSLINTLRGLALDLRTLQPVLARGTGGLSGPSLKPVALAAVHACYAATQLPIVGMGGVATGQDTLELVACGARHVALGTVLFSDPGAPSRIRAELAEVDVEEFVAAAHDSEKLLEFRAKVVA
;
A
#
# COMPACT_ATOMS: atom_id res chain seq x y z
N MET A 1 -3.43 15.46 -4.97
CA MET A 1 -3.53 14.01 -4.65
C MET A 1 -2.67 13.23 -5.62
N LEU A 2 -1.90 12.22 -5.17
CA LEU A 2 -1.17 11.30 -6.04
C LEU A 2 -1.93 9.98 -6.18
N LEU A 3 -1.88 9.37 -7.38
CA LEU A 3 -2.37 8.03 -7.66
C LEU A 3 -1.16 7.09 -7.84
N LEU A 4 -1.03 6.10 -6.96
CA LEU A 4 0.08 5.16 -6.92
C LEU A 4 -0.41 3.72 -7.17
N ASN A 5 0.51 2.76 -7.31
CA ASN A 5 0.18 1.35 -7.15
C ASN A 5 0.42 0.89 -5.71
N ALA A 6 -0.36 -0.06 -5.22
CA ALA A 6 -0.02 -0.80 -4.02
C ALA A 6 1.22 -1.68 -4.27
N SER A 7 2.16 -1.69 -3.32
CA SER A 7 3.42 -2.44 -3.41
C SER A 7 3.20 -3.89 -3.85
N GLY A 8 3.90 -4.31 -4.88
CA GLY A 8 3.88 -5.67 -5.42
C GLY A 8 2.68 -6.03 -6.31
N CYS A 9 1.79 -5.08 -6.64
CA CYS A 9 0.67 -5.28 -7.56
C CYS A 9 0.99 -4.91 -9.02
N LEU A 10 2.17 -4.39 -9.28
CA LEU A 10 2.65 -4.03 -10.61
C LEU A 10 4.15 -4.29 -10.69
N ASP A 11 4.63 -4.81 -11.82
CA ASP A 11 6.04 -4.82 -12.16
C ASP A 11 6.29 -3.81 -13.29
N ALA A 12 6.90 -2.68 -12.94
CA ALA A 12 7.14 -1.58 -13.85
C ALA A 12 8.16 -1.89 -14.95
N LEU A 13 9.03 -2.89 -14.78
CA LEU A 13 9.99 -3.30 -15.80
C LEU A 13 9.34 -4.14 -16.90
N THR A 14 8.25 -4.86 -16.59
CA THR A 14 7.47 -5.64 -17.56
C THR A 14 6.25 -4.89 -18.10
N ALA A 15 5.73 -3.91 -17.35
CA ALA A 15 4.59 -3.08 -17.75
C ALA A 15 4.87 -1.59 -17.54
N PRO A 16 5.87 -1.00 -18.22
CA PRO A 16 6.31 0.38 -18.00
C PRO A 16 5.23 1.42 -18.33
N ASP A 17 4.37 1.15 -19.31
CA ASP A 17 3.32 2.10 -19.70
C ASP A 17 2.24 2.23 -18.62
N ILE A 18 1.92 1.14 -17.90
CA ILE A 18 1.01 1.20 -16.75
C ILE A 18 1.68 1.99 -15.62
N ALA A 19 2.97 1.75 -15.35
CA ALA A 19 3.70 2.48 -14.34
C ALA A 19 3.74 3.99 -14.65
N ARG A 20 3.96 4.40 -15.91
CA ARG A 20 3.96 5.80 -16.35
C ARG A 20 2.58 6.47 -16.28
N SER A 21 1.50 5.71 -16.21
CA SER A 21 0.15 6.25 -15.99
C SER A 21 -0.14 6.60 -14.53
N LEU A 22 0.77 6.28 -13.61
CA LEU A 22 0.72 6.64 -12.19
C LEU A 22 1.51 7.93 -11.91
N ASP A 23 1.24 8.59 -10.79
CA ASP A 23 2.01 9.78 -10.34
C ASP A 23 3.30 9.38 -9.63
N ALA A 24 3.33 8.20 -9.01
CA ALA A 24 4.51 7.59 -8.43
C ALA A 24 4.37 6.06 -8.47
N PHE A 25 5.48 5.37 -8.58
CA PHE A 25 5.54 3.91 -8.58
C PHE A 25 6.11 3.38 -7.27
N VAL A 26 5.39 2.47 -6.62
CA VAL A 26 5.84 1.75 -5.40
C VAL A 26 6.35 0.37 -5.79
N THR A 27 7.61 0.08 -5.48
CA THR A 27 8.23 -1.20 -5.85
C THR A 27 7.64 -2.39 -5.10
N LYS A 28 7.92 -3.60 -5.58
CA LYS A 28 7.79 -4.81 -4.75
C LYS A 28 8.65 -4.65 -3.51
N THR A 29 8.11 -5.09 -2.35
CA THR A 29 8.87 -5.12 -1.08
C THR A 29 10.15 -5.92 -1.25
N ILE A 30 11.29 -5.30 -0.94
CA ILE A 30 12.62 -5.93 -0.93
C ILE A 30 13.01 -6.32 0.51
N THR A 31 13.72 -7.41 0.63
CA THR A 31 14.28 -7.93 1.89
C THR A 31 15.80 -8.01 1.78
N PRO A 32 16.55 -8.10 2.91
CA PRO A 32 18.02 -8.17 2.85
C PRO A 32 18.53 -9.26 1.91
N LEU A 33 17.98 -10.47 2.03
CA LEU A 33 18.32 -11.61 1.19
C LEU A 33 17.22 -11.91 0.15
N PRO A 34 17.58 -12.53 -0.99
CA PRO A 34 16.59 -12.95 -2.00
C PRO A 34 15.63 -14.01 -1.44
N ARG A 35 14.38 -13.97 -1.91
CA ARG A 35 13.33 -14.92 -1.54
C ARG A 35 12.60 -15.44 -2.76
N GLU A 36 12.43 -16.74 -2.85
CA GLU A 36 11.63 -17.37 -3.92
C GLU A 36 10.13 -17.21 -3.68
N GLY A 37 9.74 -17.00 -2.42
CA GLY A 37 8.34 -16.94 -1.99
C GLY A 37 7.77 -18.33 -1.67
N ASN A 38 6.45 -18.38 -1.54
CA ASN A 38 5.74 -19.62 -1.20
C ASN A 38 5.54 -20.51 -2.43
N THR A 39 5.32 -21.82 -2.21
CA THR A 39 4.96 -22.78 -3.25
C THR A 39 3.60 -22.41 -3.89
N PRO A 40 3.43 -22.48 -5.22
CA PRO A 40 2.15 -22.35 -5.90
C PRO A 40 1.16 -23.50 -5.56
N PRO A 41 -0.17 -23.25 -5.67
CA PRO A 41 -0.83 -22.01 -6.03
C PRO A 41 -0.76 -20.98 -4.88
N ARG A 42 -0.36 -19.76 -5.24
CA ARG A 42 -0.18 -18.65 -4.27
C ARG A 42 -1.02 -17.41 -4.57
N ILE A 43 -1.91 -17.52 -5.55
CA ILE A 43 -2.94 -16.55 -5.88
C ILE A 43 -4.23 -17.30 -6.17
N ALA A 44 -5.36 -16.79 -5.70
CA ALA A 44 -6.68 -17.31 -6.00
C ALA A 44 -7.70 -16.16 -6.07
N GLU A 45 -8.57 -16.22 -7.08
CA GLU A 45 -9.71 -15.32 -7.19
C GLU A 45 -10.82 -15.74 -6.23
N THR A 46 -11.58 -14.77 -5.75
CA THR A 46 -12.80 -14.97 -4.96
C THR A 46 -13.93 -14.17 -5.59
N ALA A 47 -15.18 -14.41 -5.17
CA ALA A 47 -16.36 -13.72 -5.73
C ALA A 47 -16.25 -12.18 -5.68
N HIS A 48 -15.52 -11.62 -4.71
CA HIS A 48 -15.44 -10.17 -4.47
C HIS A 48 -14.02 -9.68 -4.19
N GLY A 49 -13.01 -10.34 -4.76
CA GLY A 49 -11.62 -9.96 -4.58
C GLY A 49 -10.63 -11.09 -4.90
N MET A 50 -9.50 -11.07 -4.24
CA MET A 50 -8.40 -11.99 -4.48
C MET A 50 -7.71 -12.36 -3.16
N LEU A 51 -7.25 -13.60 -3.07
CA LEU A 51 -6.33 -14.05 -2.04
C LEU A 51 -4.92 -14.20 -2.62
N ASN A 52 -3.92 -13.74 -1.87
CA ASN A 52 -2.53 -13.98 -2.22
C ASN A 52 -1.70 -14.48 -1.04
N ALA A 53 -0.79 -15.40 -1.30
CA ALA A 53 0.19 -15.91 -0.35
C ALA A 53 1.58 -15.94 -1.03
N ILE A 54 2.05 -14.79 -1.52
CA ILE A 54 3.27 -14.68 -2.33
C ILE A 54 4.52 -15.05 -1.54
N GLY A 55 4.59 -14.73 -0.23
CA GLY A 55 5.74 -15.05 0.62
C GLY A 55 6.95 -14.13 0.41
N LEU A 56 6.71 -12.86 0.05
CA LEU A 56 7.74 -11.84 -0.19
C LEU A 56 8.77 -12.24 -1.26
N ALA A 57 8.36 -12.92 -2.34
CA ALA A 57 9.25 -13.19 -3.48
C ALA A 57 9.89 -11.90 -3.97
N ASN A 58 11.23 -11.80 -3.94
CA ASN A 58 11.99 -10.60 -4.32
C ASN A 58 13.47 -10.95 -4.54
N PRO A 59 14.24 -10.11 -5.28
CA PRO A 59 15.63 -10.40 -5.63
C PRO A 59 16.64 -10.23 -4.49
N GLY A 60 16.22 -9.69 -3.33
CA GLY A 60 17.11 -9.24 -2.26
C GLY A 60 17.67 -7.84 -2.51
N ARG A 61 18.17 -7.20 -1.44
CA ARG A 61 18.67 -5.82 -1.45
C ARG A 61 19.79 -5.59 -2.47
N GLU A 62 20.82 -6.40 -2.46
CA GLU A 62 21.99 -6.18 -3.31
C GLU A 62 21.63 -6.22 -4.80
N ARG A 63 20.92 -7.26 -5.23
CA ARG A 63 20.51 -7.38 -6.61
C ARG A 63 19.48 -6.31 -7.01
N PHE A 64 18.61 -5.92 -6.08
CA PHE A 64 17.67 -4.81 -6.33
C PHE A 64 18.43 -3.51 -6.60
N LEU A 65 19.39 -3.14 -5.75
CA LEU A 65 20.16 -1.91 -5.88
C LEU A 65 21.01 -1.88 -7.16
N HIS A 66 21.61 -3.03 -7.52
CA HIS A 66 22.50 -3.11 -8.66
C HIS A 66 21.77 -3.26 -10.01
N ASP A 67 20.76 -4.15 -10.08
CA ASP A 67 20.15 -4.53 -11.37
C ASP A 67 18.80 -3.88 -11.63
N HIS A 68 17.98 -3.64 -10.58
CA HIS A 68 16.59 -3.21 -10.74
C HIS A 68 16.43 -1.70 -10.56
N LEU A 69 17.01 -1.12 -9.52
CA LEU A 69 16.81 0.29 -9.18
C LEU A 69 17.27 1.25 -10.31
N PRO A 70 18.43 1.06 -10.97
CA PRO A 70 18.83 1.90 -12.10
C PRO A 70 17.82 1.86 -13.25
N ARG A 71 17.31 0.68 -13.60
CA ARG A 71 16.31 0.51 -14.66
C ARG A 71 14.95 1.13 -14.30
N LEU A 72 14.56 1.08 -13.03
CA LEU A 72 13.34 1.73 -12.55
C LEU A 72 13.45 3.25 -12.60
N ARG A 73 14.63 3.83 -12.33
CA ARG A 73 14.89 5.26 -12.47
C ARG A 73 14.74 5.75 -13.92
N GLU A 74 15.09 4.92 -14.91
CA GLU A 74 14.91 5.22 -16.34
C GLU A 74 13.43 5.40 -16.74
N LEU A 75 12.47 4.98 -15.93
CA LEU A 75 11.04 5.22 -16.18
C LEU A 75 10.66 6.70 -16.10
N GLY A 76 11.45 7.52 -15.40
CA GLY A 76 11.24 8.97 -15.27
C GLY A 76 10.01 9.36 -14.42
N ILE A 77 9.54 8.45 -13.55
CA ILE A 77 8.45 8.72 -12.59
C ILE A 77 9.00 8.70 -11.16
N PRO A 78 8.39 9.44 -10.23
CA PRO A 78 8.75 9.39 -8.82
C PRO A 78 8.71 7.96 -8.29
N LEU A 79 9.79 7.55 -7.60
CA LEU A 79 9.98 6.17 -7.20
C LEU A 79 9.93 6.04 -5.68
N TRP A 80 9.05 5.16 -5.19
CA TRP A 80 8.97 4.74 -3.81
C TRP A 80 9.48 3.31 -3.69
N VAL A 81 10.35 3.04 -2.71
CA VAL A 81 10.87 1.70 -2.48
C VAL A 81 10.21 1.08 -1.25
N SER A 82 9.54 -0.05 -1.45
CA SER A 82 8.94 -0.82 -0.35
C SER A 82 10.00 -1.73 0.27
N VAL A 83 10.23 -1.58 1.57
CA VAL A 83 11.24 -2.28 2.37
C VAL A 83 10.58 -3.21 3.37
N GLY A 84 11.12 -4.41 3.50
CA GLY A 84 10.73 -5.41 4.49
C GLY A 84 11.94 -6.06 5.13
N GLY A 85 11.75 -6.66 6.29
CA GLY A 85 12.80 -7.34 7.05
C GLY A 85 12.20 -8.24 8.12
N PHE A 86 13.06 -8.82 8.96
CA PHE A 86 12.70 -9.74 10.04
C PHE A 86 13.08 -9.19 11.41
N CYS A 87 13.91 -8.12 11.44
CA CYS A 87 14.29 -7.36 12.61
C CYS A 87 14.57 -5.91 12.23
N ALA A 88 14.66 -5.00 13.19
CA ALA A 88 14.83 -3.57 12.97
C ALA A 88 16.11 -3.23 12.17
N SER A 89 17.20 -3.99 12.36
CA SER A 89 18.44 -3.80 11.60
C SER A 89 18.28 -4.11 10.11
N ASP A 90 17.49 -5.11 9.74
CA ASP A 90 17.22 -5.46 8.34
C ASP A 90 16.62 -4.27 7.56
N TYR A 91 15.64 -3.61 8.19
CA TYR A 91 14.99 -2.43 7.63
C TYR A 91 15.96 -1.24 7.59
N ALA A 92 16.65 -0.96 8.70
CA ALA A 92 17.58 0.17 8.81
C ALA A 92 18.72 0.09 7.80
N ASP A 93 19.36 -1.08 7.66
CA ASP A 93 20.45 -1.31 6.71
C ASP A 93 19.98 -1.16 5.25
N THR A 94 18.74 -1.55 4.97
CA THR A 94 18.17 -1.37 3.63
C THR A 94 17.84 0.10 3.37
N CYS A 95 17.24 0.80 4.34
CA CYS A 95 16.97 2.23 4.25
C CYS A 95 18.24 3.07 4.05
N ALA A 96 19.35 2.72 4.77
CA ALA A 96 20.62 3.41 4.65
C ALA A 96 21.27 3.28 3.27
N ALA A 97 20.95 2.21 2.52
CA ALA A 97 21.49 1.94 1.20
C ALA A 97 20.68 2.55 0.05
N LEU A 98 19.54 3.20 0.37
CA LEU A 98 18.66 3.80 -0.64
C LEU A 98 18.96 5.29 -0.78
N GLU A 99 19.17 5.72 -2.02
CA GLU A 99 19.41 7.11 -2.42
C GLU A 99 18.61 7.44 -3.69
N ASP A 100 18.40 8.72 -3.98
CA ASP A 100 17.75 9.23 -5.19
C ASP A 100 16.39 8.57 -5.47
N ILE A 101 15.53 8.50 -4.44
CA ILE A 101 14.15 8.07 -4.49
C ILE A 101 13.26 9.05 -3.71
N GLU A 102 11.96 9.08 -4.00
CA GLU A 102 11.02 10.01 -3.37
C GLU A 102 10.68 9.62 -1.93
N ALA A 103 10.45 8.33 -1.66
CA ALA A 103 10.08 7.86 -0.33
C ALA A 103 10.35 6.37 -0.14
N ILE A 104 10.34 5.95 1.12
CA ILE A 104 10.41 4.55 1.53
C ILE A 104 9.07 4.15 2.14
N GLU A 105 8.48 3.06 1.64
CA GLU A 105 7.35 2.39 2.29
C GLU A 105 7.88 1.25 3.17
N LEU A 106 7.75 1.37 4.49
CA LEU A 106 8.12 0.31 5.44
C LEU A 106 6.96 -0.70 5.56
N ASN A 107 7.13 -1.90 5.05
CA ASN A 107 6.13 -2.95 5.13
C ASN A 107 6.17 -3.64 6.50
N LEU A 108 5.47 -3.08 7.48
CA LEU A 108 5.48 -3.50 8.89
C LEU A 108 4.46 -4.59 9.22
N SER A 109 3.65 -4.97 8.25
CA SER A 109 2.57 -5.95 8.40
C SER A 109 2.88 -7.24 7.67
N CYS A 110 4.06 -7.84 7.88
CA CYS A 110 4.36 -9.12 7.25
C CYS A 110 3.56 -10.25 7.93
N PRO A 111 2.47 -10.76 7.30
CA PRO A 111 1.62 -11.79 7.91
C PRO A 111 2.31 -13.16 8.02
N ASN A 112 3.57 -13.26 7.60
CA ASN A 112 4.34 -14.48 7.55
C ASN A 112 5.43 -14.57 8.63
N VAL A 113 5.49 -13.59 9.52
CA VAL A 113 6.39 -13.59 10.68
C VAL A 113 5.51 -13.54 11.91
N ASP A 114 5.11 -14.70 12.42
CA ASP A 114 4.43 -14.83 13.71
C ASP A 114 5.35 -14.41 14.88
N GLU A 115 6.58 -14.01 14.57
CA GLU A 115 7.64 -13.61 15.48
C GLU A 115 8.35 -12.35 14.95
N ALA A 116 7.66 -11.23 14.79
CA ALA A 116 8.38 -9.95 14.74
C ALA A 116 8.86 -9.64 16.15
N ALA A 117 10.14 -9.88 16.41
CA ALA A 117 10.76 -9.57 17.69
C ALA A 117 10.70 -8.08 18.05
N ASP A 118 10.57 -7.22 17.01
CA ASP A 118 10.56 -5.77 17.15
C ASP A 118 9.18 -5.18 16.83
N SER A 119 8.77 -4.21 17.63
CA SER A 119 7.53 -3.47 17.37
C SER A 119 7.64 -2.59 16.12
N ALA A 120 6.51 -2.24 15.51
CA ALA A 120 6.47 -1.31 14.38
C ALA A 120 7.19 0.02 14.68
N ALA A 121 7.04 0.54 15.90
CA ALA A 121 7.69 1.78 16.34
C ALA A 121 9.22 1.64 16.45
N GLU A 122 9.72 0.51 16.96
CA GLU A 122 11.17 0.24 17.03
C GLU A 122 11.81 0.16 15.65
N ILE A 123 11.14 -0.49 14.70
CA ILE A 123 11.57 -0.56 13.30
C ILE A 123 11.62 0.85 12.68
N VAL A 124 10.54 1.65 12.83
CA VAL A 124 10.51 3.03 12.31
C VAL A 124 11.62 3.88 12.93
N ALA A 125 11.83 3.80 14.25
CA ALA A 125 12.89 4.53 14.94
C ALA A 125 14.29 4.14 14.45
N ALA A 126 14.53 2.85 14.17
CA ALA A 126 15.77 2.38 13.58
C ALA A 126 16.00 2.92 12.17
N CYS A 127 14.97 2.86 11.31
CA CYS A 127 15.01 3.41 9.96
C CYS A 127 15.21 4.93 9.96
N ARG A 128 14.53 5.65 10.85
CA ARG A 128 14.68 7.12 10.97
C ARG A 128 16.10 7.55 11.31
N ARG A 129 16.82 6.77 12.12
CA ARG A 129 18.25 7.02 12.39
C ARG A 129 19.14 6.73 11.19
N ALA A 130 18.72 5.85 10.29
CA ALA A 130 19.51 5.37 9.15
C ALA A 130 19.34 6.22 7.89
N THR A 131 18.24 6.97 7.73
CA THR A 131 17.97 7.74 6.51
C THR A 131 17.23 9.04 6.83
N SER A 132 17.39 10.06 5.97
CA SER A 132 16.58 11.29 5.97
C SER A 132 15.43 11.26 4.96
N LEU A 133 15.32 10.23 4.14
CA LEU A 133 14.23 10.07 3.17
C LEU A 133 12.87 9.98 3.86
N PRO A 134 11.78 10.42 3.21
CA PRO A 134 10.44 10.26 3.75
C PRO A 134 10.10 8.79 4.02
N LEU A 135 9.60 8.49 5.23
CA LEU A 135 9.23 7.15 5.71
C LEU A 135 7.72 7.02 5.84
N TYR A 136 7.12 6.11 5.07
CA TYR A 136 5.71 5.76 5.16
C TYR A 136 5.55 4.38 5.81
N ALA A 137 4.90 4.33 6.98
CA ALA A 137 4.64 3.09 7.71
C ALA A 137 3.41 2.37 7.12
N LYS A 138 3.60 1.21 6.50
CA LYS A 138 2.49 0.39 5.98
C LYS A 138 1.98 -0.55 7.03
N LEU A 139 0.72 -0.32 7.46
CA LEU A 139 0.06 -1.03 8.55
C LEU A 139 -1.04 -1.97 8.04
N SER A 140 -1.38 -2.95 8.87
CA SER A 140 -2.52 -3.85 8.66
C SER A 140 -3.67 -3.49 9.60
N ALA A 141 -4.91 -3.56 9.10
CA ALA A 141 -6.10 -3.46 9.92
C ALA A 141 -6.36 -4.71 10.79
N ALA A 142 -5.45 -5.67 10.81
CA ALA A 142 -5.50 -6.82 11.74
C ALA A 142 -5.12 -6.44 13.18
N HIS A 143 -4.54 -5.26 13.40
CA HIS A 143 -4.28 -4.75 14.76
C HIS A 143 -5.59 -4.42 15.46
N ALA A 144 -5.71 -4.80 16.72
CA ALA A 144 -6.90 -4.51 17.54
C ALA A 144 -7.16 -3.00 17.70
N ASP A 145 -6.09 -2.20 17.79
CA ASP A 145 -6.12 -0.74 17.79
C ASP A 145 -5.07 -0.18 16.80
N ILE A 146 -5.48 -0.06 15.54
CA ILE A 146 -4.61 0.47 14.49
C ILE A 146 -4.24 1.96 14.74
N ALA A 147 -5.12 2.72 15.40
CA ALA A 147 -4.86 4.12 15.73
C ALA A 147 -3.75 4.26 16.78
N ALA A 148 -3.67 3.34 17.75
CA ALA A 148 -2.56 3.30 18.71
C ALA A 148 -1.23 2.97 18.00
N VAL A 149 -1.24 2.02 17.07
CA VAL A 149 -0.04 1.70 16.26
C VAL A 149 0.36 2.90 15.41
N ALA A 150 -0.60 3.59 14.78
CA ALA A 150 -0.34 4.81 14.01
C ALA A 150 0.32 5.91 14.86
N ARG A 151 -0.18 6.17 16.07
CA ARG A 151 0.46 7.13 17.01
C ARG A 151 1.88 6.71 17.38
N ALA A 152 2.11 5.41 17.62
CA ALA A 152 3.41 4.90 18.01
C ALA A 152 4.45 5.07 16.87
N VAL A 153 4.09 4.74 15.62
CA VAL A 153 4.99 4.92 14.47
C VAL A 153 5.21 6.40 14.14
N ALA A 154 4.20 7.25 14.31
CA ALA A 154 4.34 8.71 14.17
C ALA A 154 5.34 9.28 15.19
N ALA A 155 5.21 8.90 16.46
CA ALA A 155 6.15 9.30 17.52
C ALA A 155 7.57 8.76 17.28
N ALA A 156 7.71 7.63 16.58
CA ALA A 156 9.00 7.03 16.22
C ALA A 156 9.65 7.68 14.98
N GLY A 157 8.97 8.59 14.28
CA GLY A 157 9.52 9.38 13.16
C GLY A 157 9.06 8.96 11.78
N ALA A 158 7.90 8.31 11.65
CA ALA A 158 7.25 8.14 10.36
C ALA A 158 6.73 9.50 9.85
N ASP A 159 6.94 9.78 8.56
CA ASP A 159 6.46 10.99 7.89
C ASP A 159 5.05 10.80 7.30
N GLY A 160 4.60 9.55 7.17
CA GLY A 160 3.28 9.20 6.65
C GLY A 160 2.90 7.75 6.93
N LEU A 161 1.68 7.40 6.53
CA LEU A 161 1.12 6.05 6.67
C LEU A 161 0.69 5.51 5.31
N SER A 162 0.81 4.19 5.10
CA SER A 162 0.19 3.45 4.00
C SER A 162 -0.86 2.49 4.59
N LEU A 163 -2.14 2.69 4.26
CA LEU A 163 -3.27 1.98 4.86
C LEU A 163 -4.23 1.48 3.78
N ILE A 164 -4.49 0.20 3.73
CA ILE A 164 -4.08 -0.90 4.60
C ILE A 164 -3.41 -2.01 3.80
N ASN A 165 -2.63 -2.84 4.48
CA ASN A 165 -2.22 -4.10 3.89
C ASN A 165 -3.40 -5.09 3.84
N THR A 166 -3.24 -6.19 3.12
CA THR A 166 -4.24 -7.27 3.00
C THR A 166 -4.57 -7.89 4.37
N LEU A 167 -5.79 -8.41 4.52
CA LEU A 167 -6.23 -9.14 5.71
C LEU A 167 -6.16 -10.64 5.49
N ARG A 168 -5.90 -11.41 6.56
CA ARG A 168 -5.88 -12.87 6.47
C ARG A 168 -7.25 -13.42 6.09
N GLY A 169 -7.28 -14.24 5.05
CA GLY A 169 -8.47 -14.91 4.54
C GLY A 169 -8.20 -16.36 4.13
N LEU A 170 -9.25 -17.11 3.90
CA LEU A 170 -9.24 -18.49 3.42
C LEU A 170 -10.30 -18.65 2.34
N ALA A 171 -9.98 -19.36 1.26
CA ALA A 171 -10.96 -19.86 0.30
C ALA A 171 -10.79 -21.37 0.12
N LEU A 172 -11.91 -22.06 -0.04
CA LEU A 172 -11.95 -23.51 -0.28
C LEU A 172 -12.35 -23.79 -1.72
N ASP A 173 -11.75 -24.81 -2.31
CA ASP A 173 -12.25 -25.39 -3.54
C ASP A 173 -13.62 -26.07 -3.25
N LEU A 174 -14.65 -25.70 -4.03
CA LEU A 174 -16.03 -26.13 -3.76
C LEU A 174 -16.26 -27.63 -3.97
N ARG A 175 -15.37 -28.35 -4.66
CA ARG A 175 -15.50 -29.79 -4.89
C ARG A 175 -14.74 -30.61 -3.86
N THR A 176 -13.54 -30.15 -3.50
CA THR A 176 -12.65 -30.90 -2.61
C THR A 176 -12.74 -30.44 -1.15
N LEU A 177 -13.30 -29.23 -0.91
CA LEU A 177 -13.33 -28.56 0.38
C LEU A 177 -11.94 -28.35 1.00
N GLN A 178 -10.90 -28.35 0.16
CA GLN A 178 -9.54 -28.08 0.56
C GLN A 178 -9.19 -26.61 0.28
N PRO A 179 -8.22 -25.99 1.02
CA PRO A 179 -7.72 -24.68 0.71
C PRO A 179 -7.23 -24.55 -0.73
N VAL A 180 -7.61 -23.47 -1.42
CA VAL A 180 -7.18 -23.21 -2.81
C VAL A 180 -5.73 -22.76 -2.89
N LEU A 181 -5.17 -22.17 -1.81
CA LEU A 181 -3.77 -21.78 -1.75
C LEU A 181 -2.94 -22.88 -1.09
N ALA A 182 -1.74 -23.14 -1.61
CA ALA A 182 -0.85 -24.16 -1.08
C ALA A 182 -0.50 -23.95 0.42
N ARG A 183 -0.42 -22.68 0.87
CA ARG A 183 -0.18 -22.32 2.28
C ARG A 183 -1.46 -22.37 3.14
N GLY A 184 -2.62 -22.68 2.57
CA GLY A 184 -3.91 -22.63 3.21
C GLY A 184 -4.51 -21.22 3.21
N THR A 185 -3.99 -20.31 4.02
CA THR A 185 -4.46 -18.93 4.11
C THR A 185 -3.64 -17.96 3.28
N GLY A 186 -4.22 -16.80 2.94
CA GLY A 186 -3.57 -15.71 2.23
C GLY A 186 -4.10 -14.34 2.62
N GLY A 187 -3.52 -13.28 2.05
CA GLY A 187 -4.01 -11.92 2.21
C GLY A 187 -5.19 -11.65 1.27
N LEU A 188 -6.33 -11.30 1.84
CA LEU A 188 -7.53 -10.85 1.13
C LEU A 188 -7.34 -9.42 0.62
N SER A 189 -7.66 -9.17 -0.63
CA SER A 189 -7.65 -7.86 -1.30
C SER A 189 -8.84 -7.73 -2.26
N GLY A 190 -9.02 -6.54 -2.84
CA GLY A 190 -10.12 -6.25 -3.76
C GLY A 190 -11.32 -5.57 -3.08
N PRO A 191 -12.47 -5.44 -3.77
CA PRO A 191 -13.62 -4.62 -3.33
C PRO A 191 -14.13 -4.95 -1.93
N SER A 192 -14.08 -6.22 -1.52
CA SER A 192 -14.52 -6.65 -0.17
C SER A 192 -13.69 -6.05 0.98
N LEU A 193 -12.49 -5.53 0.68
CA LEU A 193 -11.62 -4.91 1.70
C LEU A 193 -11.95 -3.43 1.94
N LYS A 194 -12.67 -2.76 1.03
CA LYS A 194 -12.90 -1.29 1.06
C LYS A 194 -13.50 -0.79 2.39
N PRO A 195 -14.56 -1.36 2.97
CA PRO A 195 -15.12 -0.85 4.23
C PRO A 195 -14.11 -0.86 5.39
N VAL A 196 -13.24 -1.86 5.42
CA VAL A 196 -12.18 -1.97 6.45
C VAL A 196 -11.09 -0.92 6.21
N ALA A 197 -10.72 -0.70 4.93
CA ALA A 197 -9.74 0.33 4.57
C ALA A 197 -10.23 1.74 4.95
N LEU A 198 -11.48 2.08 4.63
CA LEU A 198 -12.10 3.36 4.99
C LEU A 198 -12.07 3.60 6.52
N ALA A 199 -12.49 2.60 7.31
CA ALA A 199 -12.49 2.69 8.76
C ALA A 199 -11.07 2.89 9.34
N ALA A 200 -10.08 2.16 8.81
CA ALA A 200 -8.69 2.27 9.24
C ALA A 200 -8.08 3.64 8.89
N VAL A 201 -8.31 4.13 7.66
CA VAL A 201 -7.84 5.45 7.23
C VAL A 201 -8.46 6.54 8.11
N HIS A 202 -9.78 6.50 8.33
CA HIS A 202 -10.48 7.46 9.18
C HIS A 202 -9.92 7.49 10.61
N ALA A 203 -9.76 6.33 11.25
CA ALA A 203 -9.24 6.22 12.60
C ALA A 203 -7.79 6.72 12.73
N CYS A 204 -6.91 6.37 11.77
CA CYS A 204 -5.51 6.78 11.79
C CYS A 204 -5.35 8.27 11.48
N TYR A 205 -6.15 8.83 10.57
CA TYR A 205 -6.16 10.26 10.28
C TYR A 205 -6.55 11.07 11.52
N ALA A 206 -7.63 10.69 12.19
CA ALA A 206 -8.05 11.33 13.44
C ALA A 206 -6.97 11.26 14.55
N ALA A 207 -6.19 10.18 14.57
CA ALA A 207 -5.19 9.93 15.60
C ALA A 207 -3.85 10.64 15.39
N THR A 208 -3.42 10.91 14.14
CA THR A 208 -2.05 11.37 13.84
C THR A 208 -1.96 12.63 13.00
N GLN A 209 -2.95 12.91 12.15
CA GLN A 209 -2.91 13.96 11.11
C GLN A 209 -1.74 13.81 10.10
N LEU A 210 -1.06 12.67 10.08
CA LEU A 210 -0.02 12.37 9.08
C LEU A 210 -0.63 12.19 7.69
N PRO A 211 0.09 12.50 6.60
CA PRO A 211 -0.33 12.16 5.26
C PRO A 211 -0.51 10.64 5.12
N ILE A 212 -1.64 10.23 4.55
CA ILE A 212 -2.00 8.82 4.38
C ILE A 212 -2.07 8.48 2.89
N VAL A 213 -1.43 7.39 2.49
CA VAL A 213 -1.71 6.67 1.24
C VAL A 213 -2.80 5.65 1.52
N GLY A 214 -4.03 5.95 1.11
CA GLY A 214 -5.18 5.04 1.26
C GLY A 214 -5.18 3.95 0.19
N MET A 215 -5.43 2.70 0.57
CA MET A 215 -5.55 1.58 -0.36
C MET A 215 -6.42 0.47 0.22
N GLY A 216 -7.03 -0.30 -0.67
CA GLY A 216 -7.90 -1.42 -0.32
C GLY A 216 -9.28 -1.28 -0.96
N GLY A 217 -9.52 -2.05 -2.03
CA GLY A 217 -10.78 -2.10 -2.74
C GLY A 217 -11.06 -0.94 -3.71
N VAL A 218 -10.07 -0.12 -4.02
CA VAL A 218 -10.20 0.98 -4.99
C VAL A 218 -10.29 0.40 -6.40
N ALA A 219 -11.37 0.74 -7.10
CA ALA A 219 -11.60 0.36 -8.49
C ALA A 219 -12.14 1.53 -9.34
N THR A 220 -12.64 2.60 -8.73
CA THR A 220 -13.28 3.74 -9.39
C THR A 220 -12.81 5.08 -8.81
N GLY A 221 -13.11 6.18 -9.50
CA GLY A 221 -12.93 7.54 -8.96
C GLY A 221 -13.73 7.76 -7.67
N GLN A 222 -14.95 7.20 -7.60
CA GLN A 222 -15.75 7.28 -6.38
C GLN A 222 -15.08 6.60 -5.19
N ASP A 223 -14.46 5.42 -5.36
CA ASP A 223 -13.71 4.75 -4.29
C ASP A 223 -12.52 5.60 -3.82
N THR A 224 -11.88 6.30 -4.77
CA THR A 224 -10.79 7.25 -4.49
C THR A 224 -11.29 8.39 -3.60
N LEU A 225 -12.42 9.02 -3.95
CA LEU A 225 -13.02 10.10 -3.16
C LEU A 225 -13.45 9.64 -1.77
N GLU A 226 -13.96 8.42 -1.62
CA GLU A 226 -14.32 7.86 -0.31
C GLU A 226 -13.10 7.75 0.62
N LEU A 227 -11.94 7.29 0.12
CA LEU A 227 -10.70 7.26 0.91
C LEU A 227 -10.22 8.67 1.27
N VAL A 228 -10.30 9.61 0.33
CA VAL A 228 -9.94 11.01 0.57
C VAL A 228 -10.86 11.63 1.63
N ALA A 229 -12.16 11.38 1.57
CA ALA A 229 -13.12 11.82 2.59
C ALA A 229 -12.82 11.24 3.98
N CYS A 230 -12.19 10.06 4.07
CA CYS A 230 -11.71 9.47 5.31
C CYS A 230 -10.37 10.03 5.80
N GLY A 231 -9.69 10.88 5.02
CA GLY A 231 -8.43 11.52 5.37
C GLY A 231 -7.21 11.04 4.59
N ALA A 232 -7.38 10.25 3.53
CA ALA A 232 -6.27 9.90 2.65
C ALA A 232 -5.85 11.14 1.82
N ARG A 233 -4.54 11.42 1.79
CA ARG A 233 -3.94 12.44 0.93
C ARG A 233 -3.58 11.91 -0.46
N HIS A 234 -3.25 10.62 -0.54
CA HIS A 234 -2.89 9.89 -1.75
C HIS A 234 -3.64 8.57 -1.78
N VAL A 235 -3.79 7.96 -2.96
CA VAL A 235 -4.51 6.69 -3.13
C VAL A 235 -3.67 5.72 -3.93
N ALA A 236 -3.64 4.45 -3.51
CA ALA A 236 -2.92 3.41 -4.23
C ALA A 236 -3.86 2.31 -4.74
N LEU A 237 -3.64 1.93 -6.01
CA LEU A 237 -4.37 0.89 -6.73
C LEU A 237 -3.67 -0.46 -6.53
N GLY A 238 -4.43 -1.47 -6.14
CA GLY A 238 -3.94 -2.83 -5.94
C GLY A 238 -4.55 -3.82 -6.93
N THR A 239 -5.49 -4.62 -6.45
CA THR A 239 -6.11 -5.73 -7.16
C THR A 239 -6.71 -5.34 -8.51
N VAL A 240 -7.23 -4.13 -8.66
CA VAL A 240 -7.80 -3.62 -9.91
C VAL A 240 -6.81 -3.65 -11.08
N LEU A 241 -5.51 -3.46 -10.82
CA LEU A 241 -4.48 -3.47 -11.86
C LEU A 241 -4.29 -4.83 -12.54
N PHE A 242 -4.71 -5.93 -11.90
CA PHE A 242 -4.66 -7.27 -12.49
C PHE A 242 -5.80 -7.52 -13.49
N SER A 243 -6.97 -6.93 -13.27
CA SER A 243 -8.15 -7.10 -14.14
C SER A 243 -8.35 -5.94 -15.12
N ASP A 244 -7.90 -4.74 -14.75
CA ASP A 244 -8.01 -3.52 -15.55
C ASP A 244 -6.68 -2.74 -15.49
N PRO A 245 -5.72 -3.05 -16.37
CA PRO A 245 -4.48 -2.28 -16.49
C PRO A 245 -4.68 -0.80 -16.84
N GLY A 246 -5.81 -0.44 -17.43
CA GLY A 246 -6.22 0.93 -17.75
C GLY A 246 -6.82 1.72 -16.58
N ALA A 247 -7.01 1.10 -15.41
CA ALA A 247 -7.63 1.72 -14.26
C ALA A 247 -7.04 3.08 -13.85
N PRO A 248 -5.70 3.32 -13.88
CA PRO A 248 -5.16 4.62 -13.53
C PRO A 248 -5.69 5.74 -14.43
N SER A 249 -5.70 5.54 -15.75
CA SER A 249 -6.19 6.52 -16.72
C SER A 249 -7.71 6.72 -16.62
N ARG A 250 -8.45 5.62 -16.44
CA ARG A 250 -9.91 5.67 -16.29
C ARG A 250 -10.31 6.42 -15.00
N ILE A 251 -9.68 6.11 -13.87
CA ILE A 251 -9.96 6.79 -12.60
C ILE A 251 -9.64 8.29 -12.70
N ARG A 252 -8.55 8.67 -13.39
CA ARG A 252 -8.26 10.09 -13.64
C ARG A 252 -9.34 10.77 -14.47
N ALA A 253 -9.87 10.09 -15.49
CA ALA A 253 -10.97 10.62 -16.30
C ALA A 253 -12.26 10.77 -15.49
N GLU A 254 -12.56 9.81 -14.61
CA GLU A 254 -13.73 9.88 -13.70
C GLU A 254 -13.60 11.03 -12.68
N LEU A 255 -12.36 11.44 -12.34
CA LEU A 255 -12.08 12.54 -11.41
C LEU A 255 -11.86 13.89 -12.10
N ALA A 256 -11.82 13.95 -13.43
CA ALA A 256 -11.45 15.15 -14.18
C ALA A 256 -12.37 16.38 -13.93
N GLU A 257 -13.63 16.14 -13.60
CA GLU A 257 -14.63 17.19 -13.29
C GLU A 257 -14.70 17.49 -11.78
N VAL A 258 -13.93 16.79 -10.96
CA VAL A 258 -13.89 16.94 -9.50
C VAL A 258 -12.68 17.77 -9.12
N ASP A 259 -12.89 18.95 -8.53
CA ASP A 259 -11.83 19.66 -7.83
C ASP A 259 -11.47 18.89 -6.55
N VAL A 260 -10.46 18.02 -6.68
CA VAL A 260 -10.04 17.15 -5.57
C VAL A 260 -9.46 17.97 -4.41
N GLU A 261 -8.86 19.14 -4.67
CA GLU A 261 -8.34 20.01 -3.60
C GLU A 261 -9.49 20.68 -2.85
N GLU A 262 -10.50 21.21 -3.56
CA GLU A 262 -11.73 21.70 -2.94
C GLU A 262 -12.44 20.58 -2.15
N PHE A 263 -12.50 19.37 -2.72
CA PHE A 263 -13.08 18.19 -2.06
C PHE A 263 -12.34 17.82 -0.77
N VAL A 264 -11.01 17.77 -0.79
CA VAL A 264 -10.19 17.50 0.42
C VAL A 264 -10.43 18.55 1.49
N ALA A 265 -10.50 19.82 1.11
CA ALA A 265 -10.77 20.92 2.04
C ALA A 265 -12.19 20.85 2.64
N ALA A 266 -13.15 20.33 1.88
CA ALA A 266 -14.54 20.18 2.30
C ALA A 266 -14.81 18.87 3.07
N ALA A 267 -14.02 17.82 2.84
CA ALA A 267 -14.31 16.45 3.29
C ALA A 267 -14.44 16.31 4.83
N HIS A 268 -13.85 17.22 5.58
CA HIS A 268 -13.90 17.23 7.05
C HIS A 268 -14.86 18.30 7.62
N ASP A 269 -15.62 19.00 6.75
CA ASP A 269 -16.63 19.99 7.10
C ASP A 269 -17.95 19.60 6.47
N SER A 270 -18.93 19.20 7.30
CA SER A 270 -20.19 18.63 6.83
C SER A 270 -21.02 19.61 5.96
N GLU A 271 -20.95 20.94 6.24
CA GLU A 271 -21.67 21.94 5.44
C GLU A 271 -20.99 22.10 4.07
N LYS A 272 -19.67 22.25 4.05
CA LYS A 272 -18.89 22.36 2.80
C LYS A 272 -18.99 21.11 1.95
N LEU A 273 -19.03 19.92 2.55
CA LEU A 273 -19.19 18.66 1.82
C LEU A 273 -20.57 18.57 1.14
N LEU A 274 -21.64 19.09 1.78
CA LEU A 274 -22.97 19.16 1.17
C LEU A 274 -22.99 20.16 0.02
N GLU A 275 -22.38 21.33 0.16
CA GLU A 275 -22.25 22.32 -0.90
C GLU A 275 -21.44 21.78 -2.09
N PHE A 276 -20.33 21.10 -1.82
CA PHE A 276 -19.52 20.43 -2.85
C PHE A 276 -20.32 19.39 -3.63
N ARG A 277 -21.05 18.49 -2.92
CA ARG A 277 -21.95 17.50 -3.56
C ARG A 277 -23.00 18.13 -4.45
N ALA A 278 -23.59 19.23 -4.02
CA ALA A 278 -24.59 19.95 -4.82
C ALA A 278 -24.01 20.50 -6.13
N LYS A 279 -22.74 20.91 -6.14
CA LYS A 279 -22.04 21.38 -7.36
C LYS A 279 -21.69 20.25 -8.33
N VAL A 280 -21.33 19.06 -7.83
CA VAL A 280 -20.91 17.92 -8.66
C VAL A 280 -22.08 17.15 -9.26
N VAL A 281 -23.26 17.24 -8.64
CA VAL A 281 -24.50 16.55 -9.09
C VAL A 281 -25.36 17.44 -9.99
N ALA A 282 -25.06 18.73 -10.07
CA ALA A 282 -25.73 19.70 -10.95
C ALA A 282 -25.08 19.74 -12.33
#